data_c803370dff27b89882d9d39662553879
#
_entry.id   c803370dff27b89882d9d39662553879
#
_cell.length_a   1.000
_cell.length_b   1.000
_cell.length_c   1.000
_cell.angle_alpha   90.00
_cell.angle_beta   90.00
_cell.angle_gamma   90.00
#
_symmetry.space_group_name_H-M   'P 1'
#
loop_
_entity.id
_entity.type
_entity.pdbx_description
1 polymer ?
#
loop_
_entity_poly.entity_id
_entity_poly.type
_entity_poly.pdbx_seq_one_letter_code
_entity_poly.pdbx_strand_id
1 'polypeptide(L)'
;AAMRALGVKRGVIGIEDNKPDAIAALQRAAEGREGVEVMPLFTKYPQGSEKQLIYSVTGREVPSKKLPLDAHVIVINVGTAKAIADAVIEGKPLISRVTTVKGCVKEPANLRLRMGTIVADAIGECGGYTDEAGKIVMGGCMTGLCAPNDQVVVMKGTNGILVFNEKDARSY
;
A
#
# COMPACT_ATOMS: atom_id res chain seq x y z
N ALA A 1 10.48 9.56 12.12
CA ALA A 1 11.59 9.49 11.15
C ALA A 1 11.30 10.41 9.94
N ALA A 2 10.28 10.13 9.11
CA ALA A 2 9.97 10.91 7.91
C ALA A 2 9.78 12.41 8.21
N MET A 3 8.98 12.77 9.22
CA MET A 3 8.77 14.17 9.63
C MET A 3 10.08 14.87 10.00
N ARG A 4 10.95 14.20 10.76
CA ARG A 4 12.27 14.77 11.13
C ARG A 4 13.18 14.93 9.92
N ALA A 5 13.21 13.96 9.01
CA ALA A 5 14.01 14.04 7.79
C ALA A 5 13.55 15.16 6.84
N LEU A 6 12.27 15.44 6.81
CA LEU A 6 11.67 16.49 5.97
C LEU A 6 11.56 17.86 6.66
N GLY A 7 11.88 17.96 7.95
CA GLY A 7 11.74 19.19 8.72
C GLY A 7 10.28 19.65 8.93
N VAL A 8 9.30 18.75 8.74
CA VAL A 8 7.87 19.09 8.91
C VAL A 8 7.40 18.84 10.33
N LYS A 9 6.51 19.73 10.81
CA LYS A 9 6.00 19.69 12.19
C LYS A 9 4.68 18.92 12.33
N ARG A 10 3.95 18.69 11.24
CA ARG A 10 2.65 17.99 11.25
C ARG A 10 2.66 16.82 10.30
N GLY A 11 2.22 15.66 10.79
CA GLY A 11 1.98 14.48 10.00
C GLY A 11 0.61 13.90 10.33
N VAL A 12 -0.20 13.62 9.32
CA VAL A 12 -1.52 13.04 9.48
C VAL A 12 -1.54 11.66 8.85
N ILE A 13 -2.02 10.68 9.59
CA ILE A 13 -2.24 9.31 9.11
C ILE A 13 -3.73 9.21 8.76
N GLY A 14 -4.04 9.34 7.47
CA GLY A 14 -5.39 9.07 6.97
C GLY A 14 -5.62 7.57 6.83
N ILE A 15 -6.68 7.06 7.40
CA ILE A 15 -7.04 5.65 7.37
C ILE A 15 -8.55 5.49 7.20
N GLU A 16 -8.98 4.58 6.34
CA GLU A 16 -10.40 4.32 6.13
C GLU A 16 -11.06 3.67 7.37
N ASP A 17 -12.29 4.10 7.67
CA ASP A 17 -13.05 3.72 8.86
C ASP A 17 -13.44 2.22 8.92
N ASN A 18 -13.31 1.51 7.81
CA ASN A 18 -13.48 0.05 7.74
C ASN A 18 -12.31 -0.76 8.35
N LYS A 19 -11.35 -0.09 9.01
CA LYS A 19 -10.18 -0.71 9.64
C LYS A 19 -10.05 -0.33 11.12
N PRO A 20 -11.06 -0.66 11.97
CA PRO A 20 -11.11 -0.20 13.36
C PRO A 20 -9.91 -0.64 14.19
N ASP A 21 -9.42 -1.85 14.01
CA ASP A 21 -8.25 -2.37 14.72
C ASP A 21 -6.99 -1.59 14.42
N ALA A 22 -6.79 -1.24 13.14
CA ALA A 22 -5.65 -0.45 12.70
C ALA A 22 -5.75 1.00 13.20
N ILE A 23 -6.96 1.59 13.21
CA ILE A 23 -7.21 2.92 13.78
C ILE A 23 -6.81 2.92 15.25
N ALA A 24 -7.32 1.99 16.05
CA ALA A 24 -7.02 1.89 17.47
C ALA A 24 -5.53 1.67 17.74
N ALA A 25 -4.86 0.83 16.93
CA ALA A 25 -3.42 0.59 17.04
C ALA A 25 -2.60 1.86 16.74
N LEU A 26 -2.96 2.59 15.69
CA LEU A 26 -2.27 3.82 15.29
C LEU A 26 -2.51 4.96 16.29
N GLN A 27 -3.73 5.09 16.83
CA GLN A 27 -4.03 6.07 17.87
C GLN A 27 -3.18 5.84 19.11
N ARG A 28 -3.13 4.61 19.64
CA ARG A 28 -2.24 4.25 20.76
C ARG A 28 -0.77 4.54 20.44
N ALA A 29 -0.33 4.23 19.23
CA ALA A 29 1.06 4.50 18.83
C ALA A 29 1.36 5.99 18.66
N ALA A 30 0.35 6.83 18.42
CA ALA A 30 0.49 8.28 18.26
C ALA A 30 0.42 9.03 19.60
N GLU A 31 -0.07 8.39 20.67
CA GLU A 31 -0.14 8.98 22.01
C GLU A 31 1.22 9.54 22.45
N GLY A 32 1.22 10.77 22.94
CA GLY A 32 2.44 11.47 23.38
C GLY A 32 3.41 11.85 22.25
N ARG A 33 3.04 11.67 20.98
CA ARG A 33 3.85 12.08 19.83
C ARG A 33 3.35 13.40 19.26
N GLU A 34 4.02 14.48 19.62
CA GLU A 34 3.67 15.82 19.15
C GLU A 34 3.68 15.90 17.61
N GLY A 35 2.65 16.52 17.05
CA GLY A 35 2.52 16.73 15.62
C GLY A 35 2.05 15.51 14.81
N VAL A 36 1.78 14.36 15.43
CA VAL A 36 1.24 13.17 14.75
C VAL A 36 -0.24 13.03 15.06
N GLU A 37 -1.06 12.98 14.03
CA GLU A 37 -2.52 12.84 14.11
C GLU A 37 -3.00 11.62 13.34
N VAL A 38 -3.97 10.90 13.87
CA VAL A 38 -4.65 9.80 13.18
C VAL A 38 -6.08 10.24 12.85
N MET A 39 -6.40 10.26 11.57
CA MET A 39 -7.68 10.74 11.06
C MET A 39 -8.44 9.61 10.37
N PRO A 40 -9.50 9.07 10.98
CA PRO A 40 -10.41 8.16 10.30
C PRO A 40 -11.11 8.88 9.14
N LEU A 41 -11.16 8.23 7.99
CA LEU A 41 -11.77 8.75 6.76
C LEU A 41 -12.86 7.79 6.30
N PHE A 42 -13.92 8.34 5.73
CA PHE A 42 -15.01 7.54 5.18
C PHE A 42 -14.53 6.62 4.07
N THR A 43 -14.86 5.33 4.17
CA THR A 43 -14.49 4.32 3.18
C THR A 43 -15.24 4.56 1.87
N LYS A 44 -14.52 4.98 0.84
CA LYS A 44 -15.03 5.11 -0.54
C LYS A 44 -13.86 5.07 -1.53
N TYR A 45 -14.12 4.62 -2.73
CA TYR A 45 -13.14 4.74 -3.81
C TYR A 45 -13.28 6.11 -4.51
N PRO A 46 -12.21 6.85 -4.77
CA PRO A 46 -10.79 6.58 -4.52
C PRO A 46 -10.21 7.34 -3.30
N GLN A 47 -10.76 7.18 -2.10
CA GLN A 47 -10.33 7.89 -0.88
C GLN A 47 -8.81 7.83 -0.62
N GLY A 48 -8.15 6.72 -0.98
CA GLY A 48 -6.70 6.54 -0.86
C GLY A 48 -5.89 7.19 -1.99
N SER A 49 -6.53 7.77 -3.00
CA SER A 49 -5.78 8.48 -4.04
C SER A 49 -5.14 9.75 -3.45
N GLU A 50 -3.93 10.07 -3.92
CA GLU A 50 -3.10 11.12 -3.35
C GLU A 50 -3.81 12.48 -3.25
N LYS A 51 -4.44 12.93 -4.33
CA LYS A 51 -5.16 14.23 -4.37
C LYS A 51 -6.42 14.22 -3.50
N GLN A 52 -7.16 13.11 -3.51
CA GLN A 52 -8.35 12.96 -2.69
C GLN A 52 -8.01 12.95 -1.20
N LEU A 53 -6.94 12.25 -0.83
CA LEU A 53 -6.46 12.20 0.55
C LEU A 53 -6.02 13.59 1.03
N ILE A 54 -5.28 14.35 0.20
CA ILE A 54 -4.88 15.72 0.52
C ILE A 54 -6.10 16.59 0.82
N TYR A 55 -7.10 16.55 -0.06
CA TYR A 55 -8.32 17.33 0.13
C TYR A 55 -9.06 16.93 1.41
N SER A 56 -9.27 15.64 1.63
CA SER A 56 -9.98 15.13 2.82
C SER A 56 -9.30 15.49 4.14
N VAL A 57 -7.97 15.54 4.16
CA VAL A 57 -7.18 15.81 5.37
C VAL A 57 -6.92 17.28 5.60
N THR A 58 -6.76 18.08 4.55
CA THR A 58 -6.28 19.46 4.64
C THR A 58 -7.25 20.50 4.11
N GLY A 59 -8.28 20.10 3.37
CA GLY A 59 -9.15 20.98 2.61
C GLY A 59 -8.47 21.66 1.40
N ARG A 60 -7.21 21.34 1.13
CA ARG A 60 -6.46 21.94 0.01
C ARG A 60 -6.69 21.16 -1.28
N GLU A 61 -6.84 21.87 -2.37
CA GLU A 61 -6.90 21.29 -3.70
C GLU A 61 -5.52 21.29 -4.36
N VAL A 62 -5.16 20.17 -4.95
CA VAL A 62 -3.98 20.09 -5.83
C VAL A 62 -4.44 20.52 -7.24
N PRO A 63 -3.91 21.62 -7.80
CA PRO A 63 -4.35 22.11 -9.09
C PRO A 63 -4.23 21.05 -10.20
N SER A 64 -5.03 21.21 -11.25
CA SER A 64 -4.96 20.30 -12.41
C SER A 64 -3.55 20.27 -12.98
N LYS A 65 -3.07 19.07 -13.33
CA LYS A 65 -1.70 18.82 -13.84
C LYS A 65 -0.55 19.20 -12.89
N LYS A 66 -0.84 19.56 -11.64
CA LYS A 66 0.14 19.88 -10.60
C LYS A 66 0.36 18.69 -9.64
N LEU A 67 1.41 18.80 -8.84
CA LEU A 67 1.83 17.78 -7.86
C LEU A 67 1.38 18.16 -6.44
N PRO A 68 1.35 17.22 -5.49
CA PRO A 68 1.07 17.47 -4.08
C PRO A 68 1.93 18.58 -3.46
N LEU A 69 3.18 18.72 -3.90
CA LEU A 69 4.08 19.79 -3.47
C LEU A 69 3.55 21.20 -3.75
N ASP A 70 2.79 21.37 -4.84
CA ASP A 70 2.15 22.67 -5.15
C ASP A 70 1.06 23.03 -4.12
N ALA A 71 0.54 22.04 -3.38
CA ALA A 71 -0.35 22.24 -2.24
C ALA A 71 0.41 22.20 -0.88
N HIS A 72 1.74 22.25 -0.90
CA HIS A 72 2.62 22.12 0.27
C HIS A 72 2.36 20.85 1.11
N VAL A 73 2.13 19.72 0.44
CA VAL A 73 1.87 18.43 1.07
C VAL A 73 2.73 17.35 0.41
N ILE A 74 3.16 16.39 1.20
CA ILE A 74 3.77 15.14 0.73
C ILE A 74 2.91 13.99 1.22
N VAL A 75 2.51 13.11 0.31
CA VAL A 75 1.78 11.88 0.63
C VAL A 75 2.72 10.69 0.55
N ILE A 76 2.68 9.86 1.58
CA ILE A 76 3.53 8.67 1.70
C ILE A 76 2.66 7.47 2.06
N ASN A 77 2.80 6.39 1.33
CA ASN A 77 2.18 5.11 1.70
C ASN A 77 2.74 4.60 3.04
N VAL A 78 1.90 3.98 3.88
CA VAL A 78 2.30 3.49 5.21
C VAL A 78 3.47 2.50 5.17
N GLY A 79 3.53 1.64 4.17
CA GLY A 79 4.67 0.73 3.98
C GLY A 79 5.97 1.50 3.65
N THR A 80 5.86 2.59 2.89
CA THR A 80 6.99 3.48 2.61
C THR A 80 7.40 4.25 3.85
N ALA A 81 6.45 4.74 4.66
CA ALA A 81 6.74 5.42 5.92
C ALA A 81 7.51 4.50 6.89
N LYS A 82 7.12 3.23 6.97
CA LYS A 82 7.86 2.22 7.75
C LYS A 82 9.27 2.01 7.19
N ALA A 83 9.43 1.83 5.89
CA ALA A 83 10.73 1.63 5.26
C ALA A 83 11.68 2.82 5.46
N ILE A 84 11.15 4.06 5.44
CA ILE A 84 11.93 5.27 5.78
C ILE A 84 12.38 5.21 7.24
N ALA A 85 11.52 4.78 8.17
CA ALA A 85 11.90 4.64 9.57
C ALA A 85 13.01 3.60 9.74
N ASP A 86 12.88 2.43 9.13
CA ASP A 86 13.87 1.35 9.18
C ASP A 86 15.23 1.83 8.61
N ALA A 87 15.20 2.55 7.50
CA ALA A 87 16.42 3.07 6.88
C ALA A 87 17.10 4.15 7.72
N VAL A 88 16.33 5.12 8.24
CA VAL A 88 16.88 6.29 8.94
C VAL A 88 17.29 5.96 10.39
N ILE A 89 16.56 5.07 11.06
CA ILE A 89 16.78 4.74 12.47
C ILE A 89 17.72 3.53 12.62
N GLU A 90 17.51 2.50 11.78
CA GLU A 90 18.17 1.21 11.94
C GLU A 90 19.22 0.93 10.85
N GLY A 91 19.36 1.82 9.86
CA GLY A 91 20.27 1.62 8.73
C GLY A 91 19.87 0.46 7.82
N LYS A 92 18.62 -0.01 7.90
CA LYS A 92 18.12 -1.16 7.12
C LYS A 92 17.57 -0.72 5.77
N PRO A 93 18.13 -1.19 4.65
CA PRO A 93 17.58 -0.91 3.33
C PRO A 93 16.26 -1.64 3.11
N LEU A 94 15.44 -1.14 2.18
CA LEU A 94 14.20 -1.80 1.76
C LEU A 94 14.52 -3.03 0.90
N ILE A 95 14.63 -4.19 1.53
CA ILE A 95 14.93 -5.50 0.91
C ILE A 95 13.76 -6.49 1.00
N SER A 96 12.73 -6.15 1.75
CA SER A 96 11.50 -6.94 1.86
C SER A 96 10.30 -6.04 2.12
N ARG A 97 9.11 -6.48 1.73
CA ARG A 97 7.87 -5.79 2.07
C ARG A 97 6.74 -6.75 2.30
N VAL A 98 5.69 -6.28 2.98
CA VAL A 98 4.43 -7.01 3.08
C VAL A 98 3.69 -6.84 1.76
N THR A 99 3.29 -7.97 1.18
CA THR A 99 2.54 -8.06 -0.06
C THR A 99 1.32 -8.96 0.18
N THR A 100 0.15 -8.48 -0.21
CA THR A 100 -1.09 -9.24 -0.14
C THR A 100 -1.18 -10.17 -1.35
N VAL A 101 -1.31 -11.47 -1.13
CA VAL A 101 -1.61 -12.47 -2.17
C VAL A 101 -3.06 -12.88 -2.01
N LYS A 102 -3.89 -12.68 -3.04
CA LYS A 102 -5.34 -12.88 -2.96
C LYS A 102 -5.95 -13.24 -4.33
N GLY A 103 -7.18 -13.72 -4.29
CA GLY A 103 -7.95 -14.11 -5.47
C GLY A 103 -7.98 -15.62 -5.64
N CYS A 104 -7.76 -16.14 -6.85
CA CYS A 104 -7.75 -17.56 -7.16
C CYS A 104 -6.49 -18.27 -6.66
N VAL A 105 -6.25 -18.19 -5.35
CA VAL A 105 -5.24 -18.94 -4.58
C VAL A 105 -5.92 -19.68 -3.44
N LYS A 106 -5.40 -20.81 -3.03
CA LYS A 106 -6.07 -21.67 -2.04
C LYS A 106 -6.12 -21.05 -0.66
N GLU A 107 -5.04 -20.38 -0.24
CA GLU A 107 -4.88 -19.79 1.09
C GLU A 107 -4.42 -18.32 1.00
N PRO A 108 -5.34 -17.37 0.73
CA PRO A 108 -4.99 -15.96 0.63
C PRO A 108 -4.28 -15.45 1.89
N ALA A 109 -3.17 -14.74 1.74
CA ALA A 109 -2.36 -14.28 2.86
C ALA A 109 -1.66 -12.94 2.61
N ASN A 110 -1.22 -12.32 3.70
CA ASN A 110 -0.25 -11.22 3.67
C ASN A 110 1.13 -11.79 3.96
N LEU A 111 1.99 -11.84 2.96
CA LEU A 111 3.33 -12.39 3.06
C LEU A 111 4.39 -11.30 3.18
N ARG A 112 5.44 -11.55 3.97
CA ARG A 112 6.65 -10.73 3.93
C ARG A 112 7.61 -11.30 2.90
N LEU A 113 7.58 -10.74 1.71
CA LEU A 113 8.39 -11.18 0.58
C LEU A 113 9.67 -10.37 0.44
N ARG A 114 10.76 -11.03 0.08
CA ARG A 114 12.03 -10.36 -0.30
C ARG A 114 11.91 -9.80 -1.70
N MET A 115 12.63 -8.73 -1.98
CA MET A 115 12.79 -8.24 -3.35
C MET A 115 13.46 -9.33 -4.19
N GLY A 116 12.94 -9.57 -5.40
CA GLY A 116 13.41 -10.64 -6.28
C GLY A 116 12.73 -12.00 -6.07
N THR A 117 11.85 -12.17 -5.05
CA THR A 117 11.02 -13.39 -4.95
C THR A 117 10.18 -13.53 -6.21
N ILE A 118 10.18 -14.72 -6.82
CA ILE A 118 9.35 -15.04 -7.98
C ILE A 118 7.88 -15.11 -7.53
N VAL A 119 6.98 -14.60 -8.35
CA VAL A 119 5.53 -14.56 -8.04
C VAL A 119 4.96 -15.97 -7.89
N ALA A 120 5.39 -16.93 -8.70
CA ALA A 120 5.00 -18.32 -8.55
C ALA A 120 5.32 -18.90 -7.15
N ASP A 121 6.51 -18.57 -6.59
CA ASP A 121 6.89 -19.00 -5.25
C ASP A 121 5.96 -18.38 -4.19
N ALA A 122 5.65 -17.09 -4.31
CA ALA A 122 4.73 -16.40 -3.40
C ALA A 122 3.31 -17.00 -3.46
N ILE A 123 2.85 -17.40 -4.64
CA ILE A 123 1.56 -18.08 -4.80
C ILE A 123 1.64 -19.51 -4.25
N GLY A 124 2.78 -20.18 -4.40
CA GLY A 124 3.05 -21.49 -3.81
C GLY A 124 2.92 -21.50 -2.29
N GLU A 125 3.44 -20.46 -1.60
CA GLU A 125 3.26 -20.24 -0.15
C GLU A 125 1.78 -20.04 0.26
N CYS A 126 0.94 -19.64 -0.68
CA CYS A 126 -0.52 -19.54 -0.52
C CYS A 126 -1.27 -20.82 -0.96
N GLY A 127 -0.60 -21.97 -0.94
CA GLY A 127 -1.18 -23.27 -1.32
C GLY A 127 -1.34 -23.48 -2.84
N GLY A 128 -0.82 -22.57 -3.65
CA GLY A 128 -0.92 -22.59 -5.10
C GLY A 128 -2.23 -22.01 -5.65
N TYR A 129 -2.38 -22.12 -6.96
CA TYR A 129 -3.58 -21.67 -7.68
C TYR A 129 -4.82 -22.52 -7.38
N THR A 130 -5.99 -21.92 -7.48
CA THR A 130 -7.24 -22.67 -7.70
C THR A 130 -7.43 -22.96 -9.21
N ASP A 131 -8.36 -23.86 -9.54
CA ASP A 131 -8.60 -24.27 -10.93
C ASP A 131 -9.16 -23.14 -11.85
N GLU A 132 -9.60 -22.04 -11.24
CA GLU A 132 -10.18 -20.89 -11.94
C GLU A 132 -9.16 -19.79 -12.28
N ALA A 133 -7.89 -19.96 -11.92
CA ALA A 133 -6.86 -18.94 -12.09
C ALA A 133 -6.63 -18.63 -13.59
N GLY A 134 -6.72 -17.36 -13.98
CA GLY A 134 -6.58 -16.92 -15.37
C GLY A 134 -5.59 -15.77 -15.57
N LYS A 135 -5.46 -14.83 -14.62
CA LYS A 135 -4.67 -13.62 -14.82
C LYS A 135 -4.06 -13.14 -13.50
N ILE A 136 -2.81 -12.72 -13.55
CA ILE A 136 -2.10 -12.15 -12.41
C ILE A 136 -1.98 -10.64 -12.58
N VAL A 137 -2.35 -9.88 -11.56
CA VAL A 137 -2.19 -8.43 -11.49
C VAL A 137 -1.25 -8.08 -10.33
N MET A 138 -0.19 -7.35 -10.64
CA MET A 138 0.79 -6.85 -9.69
C MET A 138 0.38 -5.46 -9.20
N GLY A 139 -0.04 -5.34 -7.94
CA GLY A 139 -0.55 -4.09 -7.36
C GLY A 139 -2.03 -4.14 -7.00
N GLY A 140 -2.72 -3.00 -7.09
CA GLY A 140 -4.17 -2.91 -6.84
C GLY A 140 -5.01 -3.39 -8.02
N CYS A 141 -6.24 -3.83 -7.76
CA CYS A 141 -7.15 -4.34 -8.80
C CYS A 141 -7.46 -3.32 -9.92
N MET A 142 -7.46 -2.02 -9.60
CA MET A 142 -7.77 -0.94 -10.55
C MET A 142 -6.53 -0.25 -11.13
N THR A 143 -5.39 -0.37 -10.48
CA THR A 143 -4.16 0.38 -10.81
C THR A 143 -2.94 -0.50 -11.02
N GLY A 144 -3.09 -1.81 -10.80
CA GLY A 144 -2.01 -2.77 -10.98
C GLY A 144 -1.74 -3.08 -12.44
N LEU A 145 -0.58 -3.66 -12.69
CA LEU A 145 -0.15 -4.08 -14.02
C LEU A 145 -0.36 -5.59 -14.17
N CYS A 146 -0.89 -6.01 -15.30
CA CYS A 146 -1.01 -7.43 -15.63
C CYS A 146 0.40 -8.00 -15.82
N ALA A 147 0.71 -9.07 -15.10
CA ALA A 147 1.94 -9.81 -15.31
C ALA A 147 1.83 -10.70 -16.57
N PRO A 148 2.88 -10.77 -17.39
CA PRO A 148 2.88 -11.63 -18.55
C PRO A 148 2.87 -13.13 -18.21
N ASN A 149 3.40 -13.47 -17.03
CA ASN A 149 3.44 -14.81 -16.45
C ASN A 149 3.77 -14.70 -14.95
N ASP A 150 3.89 -15.81 -14.26
CA ASP A 150 4.22 -15.88 -12.84
C ASP A 150 5.74 -15.94 -12.53
N GLN A 151 6.59 -15.85 -13.56
CA GLN A 151 8.05 -15.80 -13.40
C GLN A 151 8.55 -14.37 -13.17
N VAL A 152 7.66 -13.38 -13.17
CA VAL A 152 8.00 -12.02 -12.75
C VAL A 152 8.36 -11.98 -11.26
N VAL A 153 9.11 -10.95 -10.87
CA VAL A 153 9.64 -10.86 -9.50
C VAL A 153 8.97 -9.75 -8.69
N VAL A 154 8.95 -9.94 -7.38
CA VAL A 154 8.53 -8.93 -6.40
C VAL A 154 9.51 -7.76 -6.41
N MET A 155 9.00 -6.55 -6.61
CA MET A 155 9.75 -5.30 -6.61
C MET A 155 9.36 -4.41 -5.42
N LYS A 156 10.08 -3.32 -5.22
CA LYS A 156 9.80 -2.33 -4.14
C LYS A 156 8.37 -1.78 -4.18
N GLY A 157 7.76 -1.70 -5.34
CA GLY A 157 6.37 -1.25 -5.54
C GLY A 157 5.31 -2.34 -5.37
N THR A 158 5.66 -3.61 -5.31
CA THR A 158 4.72 -4.73 -5.28
C THR A 158 4.03 -4.85 -3.93
N ASN A 159 2.86 -4.25 -3.77
CA ASN A 159 2.05 -4.31 -2.55
C ASN A 159 0.91 -5.33 -2.63
N GLY A 160 0.66 -5.90 -3.80
CA GLY A 160 -0.35 -6.92 -4.03
C GLY A 160 0.02 -7.83 -5.20
N ILE A 161 -0.38 -9.09 -5.10
CA ILE A 161 -0.40 -10.10 -6.15
C ILE A 161 -1.83 -10.62 -6.17
N LEU A 162 -2.59 -10.22 -7.19
CA LEU A 162 -3.99 -10.55 -7.31
C LEU A 162 -4.17 -11.54 -8.46
N VAL A 163 -4.71 -12.70 -8.15
CA VAL A 163 -5.00 -13.73 -9.15
C VAL A 163 -6.49 -13.69 -9.47
N PHE A 164 -6.84 -13.27 -10.67
CA PHE A 164 -8.21 -13.23 -11.16
C PHE A 164 -8.58 -14.54 -11.85
N ASN A 165 -9.86 -14.88 -11.83
CA ASN A 165 -10.37 -15.99 -12.65
C ASN A 165 -10.42 -15.59 -14.14
N GLU A 166 -10.57 -16.58 -15.02
CA GLU A 166 -10.57 -16.32 -16.45
C GLU A 166 -11.78 -15.49 -16.92
N LYS A 167 -12.92 -15.61 -16.24
CA LYS A 167 -14.15 -14.86 -16.56
C LYS A 167 -13.98 -13.38 -16.24
N ASP A 168 -13.48 -13.07 -15.03
CA ASP A 168 -13.23 -11.69 -14.61
C ASP A 168 -12.05 -11.07 -15.38
N ALA A 169 -11.09 -11.88 -15.81
CA ALA A 169 -9.95 -11.43 -16.60
C ALA A 169 -10.33 -10.85 -17.99
N ARG A 170 -11.48 -11.21 -18.52
CA ARG A 170 -11.99 -10.73 -19.83
C ARG A 170 -12.77 -9.43 -19.73
N SER A 171 -13.07 -8.97 -18.52
CA SER A 171 -13.90 -7.78 -18.29
C SER A 171 -13.09 -6.46 -18.24
N TYR A 172 -11.79 -6.50 -18.56
CA TYR A 172 -10.89 -5.36 -18.54
C TYR A 172 -10.00 -5.31 -19.79
#